data_f0337ea05a8ca7c317727fe76884d419
#
_entry.id   f0337ea05a8ca7c317727fe76884d419
#
_cell.length_a   1.000
_cell.length_b   1.000
_cell.length_c   1.000
_cell.angle_alpha   90.00
_cell.angle_beta   90.00
_cell.angle_gamma   90.00
#
_symmetry.space_group_name_H-M   'P 1'
#
loop_
_entity.id
_entity.type
_entity.pdbx_description
1 polymer ?
#
loop_
_entity_poly.entity_id
_entity_poly.type
_entity_poly.pdbx_seq_one_letter_code
_entity_poly.pdbx_strand_id
1 'polypeptide(L)'
;MPTYVCAVPPKFLSDDQKNQIAAAISHRHGEATGAPSFFVQVVIEESWSARRYLGAEPADHHIWIRGDIRAGRPQEVRGRLMLSIMKDVSAIAKVREESIWVYLCNLEPTDMVEYGHVLPPPGKEQEWFESLPASLQAYLKGLGAKKETFRL
;
A
#
# COMPACT_ATOMS: atom_id res chain seq x y z
N MET A 1 1.15 -6.80 7.89
CA MET A 1 0.58 -6.52 6.54
C MET A 1 0.72 -5.05 6.29
N PRO A 2 0.83 -4.56 5.06
CA PRO A 2 1.06 -3.15 4.86
C PRO A 2 -0.24 -2.36 4.84
N THR A 3 -0.21 -1.17 5.42
CA THR A 3 -1.20 -0.14 5.18
C THR A 3 -0.52 1.01 4.45
N TYR A 4 -1.02 1.34 3.27
CA TYR A 4 -0.56 2.50 2.49
C TYR A 4 -1.60 3.61 2.59
N VAL A 5 -1.16 4.80 2.98
CA VAL A 5 -1.97 6.01 2.95
C VAL A 5 -1.46 6.88 1.80
N CYS A 6 -2.34 7.16 0.84
CA CYS A 6 -2.07 8.06 -0.28
C CYS A 6 -2.80 9.37 -0.02
N ALA A 7 -2.09 10.37 0.47
CA ALA A 7 -2.63 11.71 0.66
C ALA A 7 -2.58 12.49 -0.65
N VAL A 8 -3.73 12.82 -1.19
CA VAL A 8 -3.90 13.49 -2.48
C VAL A 8 -4.68 14.80 -2.31
N PRO A 9 -4.50 15.78 -3.21
CA PRO A 9 -5.35 16.98 -3.21
C PRO A 9 -6.82 16.61 -3.48
N PRO A 10 -7.78 17.36 -2.92
CA PRO A 10 -9.19 17.11 -3.13
C PRO A 10 -9.59 17.22 -4.62
N LYS A 11 -10.40 16.27 -5.10
CA LYS A 11 -10.85 16.17 -6.50
C LYS A 11 -9.72 16.03 -7.53
N PHE A 12 -8.53 15.70 -7.10
CA PHE A 12 -7.37 15.57 -7.99
C PHE A 12 -7.43 14.29 -8.83
N LEU A 13 -7.92 13.21 -8.26
CA LEU A 13 -8.05 11.91 -8.91
C LEU A 13 -9.52 11.55 -9.16
N SER A 14 -9.81 10.95 -10.31
CA SER A 14 -11.09 10.28 -10.53
C SER A 14 -11.19 9.01 -9.68
N ASP A 15 -12.40 8.50 -9.47
CA ASP A 15 -12.61 7.25 -8.73
C ASP A 15 -11.93 6.04 -9.42
N ASP A 16 -11.89 6.06 -10.75
CA ASP A 16 -11.17 5.04 -11.52
C ASP A 16 -9.65 5.09 -11.27
N GLN A 17 -9.04 6.28 -11.27
CA GLN A 17 -7.63 6.45 -10.92
C GLN A 17 -7.34 6.01 -9.47
N LYS A 18 -8.22 6.30 -8.51
CA LYS A 18 -8.08 5.82 -7.12
C LYS A 18 -8.09 4.30 -7.06
N ASN A 19 -9.01 3.65 -7.78
CA ASN A 19 -9.08 2.20 -7.87
C ASN A 19 -7.82 1.60 -8.51
N GLN A 20 -7.32 2.21 -9.60
CA GLN A 20 -6.08 1.78 -10.25
C GLN A 20 -4.87 1.92 -9.34
N ILE A 21 -4.74 3.03 -8.61
CA ILE A 21 -3.65 3.25 -7.64
C ILE A 21 -3.69 2.19 -6.53
N ALA A 22 -4.87 1.93 -5.96
CA ALA A 22 -5.01 0.90 -4.92
C ALA A 22 -4.61 -0.49 -5.43
N ALA A 23 -5.00 -0.82 -6.65
CA ALA A 23 -4.63 -2.08 -7.29
C ALA A 23 -3.12 -2.16 -7.58
N ALA A 24 -2.52 -1.08 -8.12
CA ALA A 24 -1.09 -1.01 -8.43
C ALA A 24 -0.23 -1.19 -7.18
N ILE A 25 -0.53 -0.45 -6.10
CA ILE A 25 0.20 -0.57 -4.83
C ILE A 25 0.11 -1.99 -4.27
N SER A 26 -1.10 -2.59 -4.28
CA SER A 26 -1.32 -3.96 -3.80
C SER A 26 -0.50 -4.97 -4.62
N HIS A 27 -0.48 -4.81 -5.95
CA HIS A 27 0.30 -5.67 -6.85
C HIS A 27 1.80 -5.54 -6.59
N ARG A 28 2.34 -4.31 -6.58
CA ARG A 28 3.78 -4.07 -6.35
C ARG A 28 4.24 -4.57 -4.98
N HIS A 29 3.41 -4.42 -3.96
CA HIS A 29 3.74 -4.98 -2.64
C HIS A 29 3.81 -6.51 -2.69
N GLY A 30 2.83 -7.18 -3.29
CA GLY A 30 2.82 -8.63 -3.45
C GLY A 30 4.01 -9.14 -4.26
N GLU A 31 4.32 -8.49 -5.39
CA GLU A 31 5.47 -8.82 -6.24
C GLU A 31 6.80 -8.70 -5.48
N ALA A 32 7.00 -7.61 -4.75
CA ALA A 32 8.23 -7.34 -4.03
C ALA A 32 8.44 -8.24 -2.80
N THR A 33 7.37 -8.71 -2.17
CA THR A 33 7.42 -9.34 -0.84
C THR A 33 6.91 -10.76 -0.79
N GLY A 34 6.28 -11.25 -1.86
CA GLY A 34 5.58 -12.54 -1.88
C GLY A 34 4.31 -12.59 -1.03
N ALA A 35 3.90 -11.45 -0.42
CA ALA A 35 2.71 -11.42 0.42
C ALA A 35 1.43 -11.48 -0.43
N PRO A 36 0.44 -12.29 -0.04
CA PRO A 36 -0.88 -12.30 -0.69
C PRO A 36 -1.53 -10.92 -0.70
N SER A 37 -2.24 -10.60 -1.80
CA SER A 37 -2.83 -9.27 -2.00
C SER A 37 -3.89 -8.88 -0.95
N PHE A 38 -4.55 -9.85 -0.32
CA PHE A 38 -5.54 -9.59 0.73
C PHE A 38 -4.93 -8.98 2.02
N PHE A 39 -3.60 -9.02 2.12
CA PHE A 39 -2.90 -8.38 3.21
C PHE A 39 -2.63 -6.89 2.99
N VAL A 40 -2.88 -6.35 1.81
CA VAL A 40 -2.56 -4.96 1.50
C VAL A 40 -3.79 -4.08 1.67
N GLN A 41 -3.71 -3.14 2.61
CA GLN A 41 -4.69 -2.06 2.74
C GLN A 41 -4.16 -0.81 2.03
N VAL A 42 -5.00 -0.16 1.23
CA VAL A 42 -4.71 1.15 0.64
C VAL A 42 -5.82 2.12 1.00
N VAL A 43 -5.43 3.24 1.57
CA VAL A 43 -6.31 4.35 1.94
C VAL A 43 -6.00 5.53 1.03
N ILE A 44 -6.98 6.01 0.28
CA ILE A 44 -6.86 7.27 -0.46
C ILE A 44 -7.46 8.38 0.39
N GLU A 45 -6.63 9.30 0.85
CA GLU A 45 -7.02 10.39 1.73
C GLU A 45 -7.09 11.71 0.96
N GLU A 46 -8.30 12.23 0.80
CA GLU A 46 -8.56 13.55 0.26
C GLU A 46 -8.95 14.50 1.39
N SER A 47 -8.03 15.33 1.87
CA SER A 47 -8.33 16.29 2.92
C SER A 47 -8.64 17.66 2.32
N TRP A 48 -9.90 18.10 2.40
CA TRP A 48 -10.36 19.41 1.94
C TRP A 48 -9.80 20.59 2.73
N SER A 49 -9.45 20.38 3.99
CA SER A 49 -8.86 21.39 4.85
C SER A 49 -7.34 21.44 4.81
N ALA A 50 -6.69 20.39 4.30
CA ALA A 50 -5.24 20.35 4.24
C ALA A 50 -4.70 21.24 3.11
N ARG A 51 -3.66 22.00 3.42
CA ARG A 51 -2.85 22.73 2.45
C ARG A 51 -1.48 22.09 2.37
N ARG A 52 -0.94 21.97 1.17
CA ARG A 52 0.38 21.40 0.92
C ARG A 52 1.33 22.48 0.45
N TYR A 53 2.53 22.47 0.99
CA TYR A 53 3.59 23.42 0.65
C TYR A 53 4.90 22.67 0.45
N LEU A 54 5.65 23.03 -0.57
CA LEU A 54 7.01 22.59 -0.81
C LEU A 54 7.91 23.82 -0.90
N GLY A 55 8.93 23.92 -0.04
CA GLY A 55 9.77 25.11 0.04
C GLY A 55 8.99 26.40 0.32
N ALA A 56 7.94 26.34 1.13
CA ALA A 56 7.00 27.42 1.43
C ALA A 56 6.06 27.84 0.26
N GLU A 57 6.16 27.21 -0.90
CA GLU A 57 5.28 27.46 -2.05
C GLU A 57 4.12 26.44 -2.09
N PRO A 58 2.89 26.82 -2.49
CA PRO A 58 1.77 25.91 -2.64
C PRO A 58 2.08 24.75 -3.58
N ALA A 59 1.66 23.53 -3.21
CA ALA A 59 1.94 22.29 -3.94
C ALA A 59 0.66 21.50 -4.23
N ASP A 60 -0.13 22.00 -5.17
CA ASP A 60 -1.49 21.49 -5.44
C ASP A 60 -1.51 20.16 -6.26
N HIS A 61 -0.36 19.74 -6.79
CA HIS A 61 -0.23 18.51 -7.60
C HIS A 61 0.66 17.46 -6.94
N HIS A 62 0.92 17.59 -5.64
CA HIS A 62 1.79 16.69 -4.91
C HIS A 62 1.01 15.56 -4.26
N ILE A 63 1.49 14.33 -4.45
CA ILE A 63 0.98 13.12 -3.83
C ILE A 63 2.01 12.60 -2.83
N TRP A 64 1.59 12.34 -1.60
CA TRP A 64 2.42 11.70 -0.60
C TRP A 64 1.87 10.34 -0.23
N ILE A 65 2.72 9.33 -0.33
CA ILE A 65 2.38 7.93 -0.04
C ILE A 65 3.24 7.47 1.14
N ARG A 66 2.59 7.07 2.21
CA ARG A 66 3.22 6.41 3.35
C ARG A 66 2.79 4.96 3.39
N GLY A 67 3.74 4.04 3.44
CA GLY A 67 3.50 2.62 3.66
C GLY A 67 4.05 2.19 5.02
N ASP A 68 3.17 1.80 5.93
CA ASP A 68 3.55 1.11 7.15
C ASP A 68 3.62 -0.39 6.84
N ILE A 69 4.83 -0.96 6.84
CA ILE A 69 5.09 -2.34 6.43
C ILE A 69 5.80 -3.11 7.53
N ARG A 70 5.66 -4.43 7.53
CA ARG A 70 6.42 -5.27 8.47
C ARG A 70 7.92 -5.15 8.22
N ALA A 71 8.70 -5.03 9.29
CA ALA A 71 10.15 -5.09 9.26
C ALA A 71 10.69 -6.43 8.72
N GLY A 72 12.00 -6.49 8.47
CA GLY A 72 12.71 -7.70 8.07
C GLY A 72 13.01 -7.83 6.57
N ARG A 73 12.64 -6.84 5.74
CA ARG A 73 12.97 -6.85 4.30
C ARG A 73 14.26 -6.08 4.01
N PRO A 74 15.13 -6.59 3.10
CA PRO A 74 16.35 -5.89 2.68
C PRO A 74 16.06 -4.50 2.13
N GLN A 75 16.97 -3.55 2.34
CA GLN A 75 16.84 -2.18 1.84
C GLN A 75 16.66 -2.13 0.31
N GLU A 76 17.32 -3.02 -0.42
CA GLU A 76 17.20 -3.09 -1.88
C GLU A 76 15.79 -3.44 -2.32
N VAL A 77 15.13 -4.38 -1.65
CA VAL A 77 13.72 -4.75 -1.93
C VAL A 77 12.80 -3.57 -1.66
N ARG A 78 13.00 -2.88 -0.54
CA ARG A 78 12.22 -1.68 -0.18
C ARG A 78 12.44 -0.54 -1.17
N GLY A 79 13.68 -0.32 -1.60
CA GLY A 79 14.01 0.70 -2.60
C GLY A 79 13.31 0.44 -3.94
N ARG A 80 13.36 -0.79 -4.45
CA ARG A 80 12.64 -1.17 -5.68
C ARG A 80 11.13 -0.99 -5.52
N LEU A 81 10.57 -1.39 -4.39
CA LEU A 81 9.14 -1.24 -4.12
C LEU A 81 8.70 0.23 -4.14
N MET A 82 9.44 1.14 -3.47
CA MET A 82 9.13 2.57 -3.48
C MET A 82 9.17 3.16 -4.89
N LEU A 83 10.22 2.83 -5.67
CA LEU A 83 10.36 3.32 -7.04
C LEU A 83 9.27 2.77 -7.98
N SER A 84 8.87 1.51 -7.82
CA SER A 84 7.81 0.93 -8.63
C SER A 84 6.45 1.58 -8.32
N ILE A 85 6.13 1.77 -7.04
CA ILE A 85 4.92 2.49 -6.62
C ILE A 85 4.91 3.91 -7.19
N MET A 86 6.00 4.65 -7.05
CA MET A 86 6.14 6.01 -7.56
C MET A 86 5.86 6.08 -9.06
N LYS A 87 6.46 5.19 -9.86
CA LYS A 87 6.27 5.13 -11.33
C LYS A 87 4.83 4.82 -11.71
N ASP A 88 4.23 3.80 -11.08
CA ASP A 88 2.86 3.43 -11.40
C ASP A 88 1.87 4.54 -11.04
N VAL A 89 2.03 5.16 -9.86
CA VAL A 89 1.16 6.27 -9.42
C VAL A 89 1.35 7.50 -10.31
N SER A 90 2.57 7.80 -10.74
CA SER A 90 2.86 8.86 -11.70
C SER A 90 2.09 8.65 -13.02
N ALA A 91 2.16 7.46 -13.58
CA ALA A 91 1.48 7.11 -14.83
C ALA A 91 -0.06 7.17 -14.69
N ILE A 92 -0.61 6.65 -13.60
CA ILE A 92 -2.06 6.63 -13.34
C ILE A 92 -2.60 8.03 -13.07
N ALA A 93 -1.94 8.78 -12.20
CA ALA A 93 -2.34 10.14 -11.82
C ALA A 93 -2.03 11.18 -12.91
N LYS A 94 -1.21 10.83 -13.91
CA LYS A 94 -0.72 11.72 -14.98
C LYS A 94 0.02 12.94 -14.44
N VAL A 95 0.87 12.71 -13.45
CA VAL A 95 1.76 13.71 -12.85
C VAL A 95 3.21 13.30 -13.03
N ARG A 96 4.12 14.24 -12.86
CA ARG A 96 5.56 13.96 -12.91
C ARG A 96 6.00 13.13 -11.69
N GLU A 97 7.00 12.28 -11.86
CA GLU A 97 7.55 11.44 -10.79
C GLU A 97 8.02 12.28 -9.60
N GLU A 98 8.56 13.48 -9.83
CA GLU A 98 9.03 14.39 -8.79
C GLU A 98 7.90 14.95 -7.89
N SER A 99 6.65 14.85 -8.35
CA SER A 99 5.47 15.23 -7.57
C SER A 99 4.99 14.13 -6.62
N ILE A 100 5.68 12.98 -6.59
CA ILE A 100 5.28 11.85 -5.77
C ILE A 100 6.37 11.48 -4.77
N TRP A 101 6.03 11.52 -3.50
CA TRP A 101 6.89 11.05 -2.42
C TRP A 101 6.36 9.75 -1.86
N VAL A 102 7.26 8.77 -1.71
CA VAL A 102 6.93 7.46 -1.16
C VAL A 102 7.84 7.17 0.02
N TYR A 103 7.26 6.99 1.19
CA TYR A 103 7.96 6.62 2.42
C TYR A 103 7.54 5.23 2.86
N LEU A 104 8.48 4.41 3.33
CA LEU A 104 8.20 3.15 3.99
C LEU A 104 8.66 3.21 5.44
N CYS A 105 7.73 2.93 6.36
CA CYS A 105 7.99 2.78 7.78
C CYS A 105 7.99 1.29 8.11
N ASN A 106 9.08 0.79 8.71
CA ASN A 106 9.19 -0.60 9.11
C ASN A 106 8.66 -0.75 10.54
N LEU A 107 7.64 -1.59 10.71
CA LEU A 107 7.04 -1.92 12.00
C LEU A 107 7.36 -3.36 12.36
N GLU A 108 7.66 -3.58 13.65
CA GLU A 108 7.80 -4.94 14.15
C GLU A 108 6.45 -5.68 14.08
N PRO A 109 6.42 -6.92 13.57
CA PRO A 109 5.17 -7.68 13.44
C PRO A 109 4.38 -7.79 14.75
N THR A 110 5.08 -7.92 15.87
CA THR A 110 4.48 -8.01 17.21
C THR A 110 3.78 -6.72 17.66
N ASP A 111 4.01 -5.61 16.98
CA ASP A 111 3.36 -4.32 17.22
C ASP A 111 2.14 -4.10 16.32
N MET A 112 1.73 -5.14 15.57
CA MET A 112 0.63 -5.06 14.60
C MET A 112 -0.44 -6.11 14.92
N VAL A 113 -1.67 -5.67 15.07
CA VAL A 113 -2.85 -6.54 15.16
C VAL A 113 -3.75 -6.31 13.96
N GLU A 114 -3.99 -7.35 13.18
CA GLU A 114 -4.91 -7.31 12.05
C GLU A 114 -5.81 -8.54 12.05
N TYR A 115 -7.06 -8.34 11.63
CA TYR A 115 -8.08 -9.41 11.67
C TYR A 115 -8.24 -10.05 13.06
N GLY A 116 -7.97 -9.28 14.13
CA GLY A 116 -8.05 -9.75 15.52
C GLY A 116 -6.86 -10.58 16.02
N HIS A 117 -5.78 -10.68 15.24
CA HIS A 117 -4.59 -11.48 15.56
C HIS A 117 -3.31 -10.66 15.43
N VAL A 118 -2.34 -10.90 16.31
CA VAL A 118 -0.98 -10.36 16.17
C VAL A 118 -0.33 -10.97 14.93
N LEU A 119 0.36 -10.15 14.15
CA LEU A 119 0.97 -10.61 12.91
C LEU A 119 2.21 -11.50 13.15
N PRO A 120 2.46 -12.46 12.25
CA PRO A 120 3.63 -13.32 12.34
C PRO A 120 4.90 -12.60 11.88
N PRO A 121 6.08 -13.05 12.33
CA PRO A 121 7.34 -12.65 11.71
C PRO A 121 7.37 -13.04 10.22
N PRO A 122 8.21 -12.36 9.41
CA PRO A 122 8.39 -12.72 8.00
C PRO A 122 8.75 -14.19 7.81
N GLY A 123 8.10 -14.86 6.86
CA GLY A 123 8.29 -16.29 6.57
C GLY A 123 7.43 -17.23 7.41
N LYS A 124 6.61 -16.71 8.34
CA LYS A 124 5.68 -17.50 9.15
C LYS A 124 4.21 -17.25 8.77
N GLU A 125 3.97 -16.65 7.62
CA GLU A 125 2.62 -16.28 7.15
C GLU A 125 1.71 -17.50 6.97
N GLN A 126 2.25 -18.61 6.45
CA GLN A 126 1.47 -19.82 6.24
C GLN A 126 1.04 -20.46 7.55
N GLU A 127 1.96 -20.64 8.49
CA GLU A 127 1.66 -21.19 9.83
C GLU A 127 0.61 -20.33 10.55
N TRP A 128 0.77 -19.02 10.47
CA TRP A 128 -0.18 -18.06 11.04
C TRP A 128 -1.55 -18.19 10.39
N PHE A 129 -1.61 -18.23 9.06
CA PHE A 129 -2.88 -18.36 8.33
C PHE A 129 -3.60 -19.66 8.71
N GLU A 130 -2.88 -20.78 8.81
CA GLU A 130 -3.44 -22.08 9.19
C GLU A 130 -3.94 -22.12 10.64
N SER A 131 -3.40 -21.28 11.52
CA SER A 131 -3.84 -21.16 12.91
C SER A 131 -5.12 -20.33 13.10
N LEU A 132 -5.55 -19.60 12.07
CA LEU A 132 -6.75 -18.77 12.13
C LEU A 132 -8.04 -19.62 12.13
N PRO A 133 -9.16 -19.11 12.70
CA PRO A 133 -10.45 -19.76 12.57
C PRO A 133 -10.84 -20.01 11.11
N ALA A 134 -11.47 -21.15 10.80
CA ALA A 134 -11.81 -21.53 9.43
C ALA A 134 -12.68 -20.48 8.70
N SER A 135 -13.58 -19.81 9.42
CA SER A 135 -14.40 -18.72 8.85
C SER A 135 -13.55 -17.54 8.40
N LEU A 136 -12.51 -17.19 9.18
CA LEU A 136 -11.60 -16.11 8.84
C LEU A 136 -10.69 -16.51 7.67
N GLN A 137 -10.20 -17.74 7.64
CA GLN A 137 -9.44 -18.25 6.49
C GLN A 137 -10.26 -18.16 5.19
N ALA A 138 -11.54 -18.57 5.22
CA ALA A 138 -12.43 -18.48 4.07
C ALA A 138 -12.65 -17.02 3.63
N TYR A 139 -12.86 -16.11 4.57
CA TYR A 139 -12.99 -14.67 4.29
C TYR A 139 -11.74 -14.11 3.61
N LEU A 140 -10.54 -14.37 4.15
CA LEU A 140 -9.28 -13.88 3.61
C LEU A 140 -8.99 -14.43 2.20
N LYS A 141 -9.26 -15.72 1.96
CA LYS A 141 -9.17 -16.31 0.63
C LYS A 141 -10.11 -15.62 -0.36
N GLY A 142 -11.32 -15.29 0.07
CA GLY A 142 -12.30 -14.57 -0.75
C GLY A 142 -11.86 -13.15 -1.12
N LEU A 143 -11.12 -12.45 -0.25
CA LEU A 143 -10.54 -11.14 -0.56
C LEU A 143 -9.45 -11.24 -1.64
N GLY A 144 -8.62 -12.29 -1.61
CA GLY A 144 -7.56 -12.53 -2.59
C GLY A 144 -8.07 -12.91 -3.98
N ALA A 145 -9.12 -13.74 -4.05
CA ALA A 145 -9.65 -14.29 -5.31
C ALA A 145 -10.14 -13.23 -6.31
N LYS A 146 -10.52 -12.04 -5.86
CA LYS A 146 -11.00 -10.96 -6.73
C LYS A 146 -9.90 -10.21 -7.51
N LYS A 147 -8.62 -10.48 -7.25
CA LYS A 147 -7.47 -9.70 -7.76
C LYS A 147 -6.54 -10.44 -8.71
N GLU A 148 -6.76 -11.73 -8.99
CA GLU A 148 -5.95 -12.48 -9.96
C GLU A 148 -6.09 -11.98 -11.42
N THR A 149 -7.04 -11.09 -11.67
CA THR A 149 -7.30 -10.53 -13.01
C THR A 149 -6.66 -9.16 -13.26
N PHE A 150 -5.97 -8.57 -12.28
CA PHE A 150 -5.34 -7.26 -12.49
C PHE A 150 -4.03 -7.42 -13.27
N ARG A 151 -4.06 -6.98 -14.53
CA ARG A 151 -2.87 -6.76 -15.38
C ARG A 151 -2.77 -5.26 -15.65
N LEU A 152 -1.65 -4.65 -15.29
CA LEU A 152 -1.24 -3.37 -15.87
C LEU A 152 -0.88 -3.57 -17.33
#